data_e2e3b5788912905447fff3d9d917dd48
#
_entry.id   e2e3b5788912905447fff3d9d917dd48
#
_cell.length_a   1.000
_cell.length_b   1.000
_cell.length_c   1.000
_cell.angle_alpha   90.00
_cell.angle_beta   90.00
_cell.angle_gamma   90.00
#
_symmetry.space_group_name_H-M   'P 1'
#
loop_
_entity.id
_entity.type
_entity.pdbx_description
1 polymer ?
#
loop_
_entity_poly.entity_id
_entity_poly.type
_entity_poly.pdbx_seq_one_letter_code
_entity_poly.pdbx_strand_id
1 'polypeptide(L)'
;LTLMPNEFRRHNRRGFLGLIGAGLALVAQPAWALDTDEARALIEKSLDEVYTVINSGQPPAQMFKAFEAIFARYADVDIIARSALGPAARQAGAAGFAAYKQAFQGYIGRKYGKRFREFIGSEIEVTGARPVKSFYAVTSVAYLKGRSPMEVEWHVSDKSGQSRYFNIIIEGVNMLASERAEIGAMLARRKGDIAALTADLQQAG
;
A
#
# COMPACT_ATOMS: atom_id res chain seq x y z
N LEU A 1 16.48 80.64 -47.30
CA LEU A 1 15.42 80.43 -48.31
C LEU A 1 14.65 79.17 -47.94
N THR A 2 13.56 79.33 -47.41
CA THR A 2 12.20 79.14 -47.91
C THR A 2 11.55 77.84 -47.43
N LEU A 3 10.67 78.06 -46.52
CA LEU A 3 9.25 77.64 -46.45
C LEU A 3 8.91 76.19 -46.17
N MET A 4 8.23 76.10 -45.06
CA MET A 4 7.11 75.16 -44.74
C MET A 4 6.01 75.15 -45.85
N PRO A 5 5.05 74.24 -45.89
CA PRO A 5 4.16 73.93 -44.80
C PRO A 5 3.65 72.47 -44.80
N ASN A 6 3.21 72.05 -43.64
CA ASN A 6 1.83 71.69 -43.26
C ASN A 6 1.11 70.63 -44.10
N GLU A 7 0.61 69.59 -43.48
CA GLU A 7 -0.80 69.32 -43.36
C GLU A 7 -1.09 68.06 -42.56
N PHE A 8 -1.95 68.23 -41.62
CA PHE A 8 -2.83 67.34 -40.96
C PHE A 8 -3.38 66.16 -41.79
N ARG A 9 -3.42 64.98 -41.22
CA ARG A 9 -4.66 64.21 -41.20
C ARG A 9 -4.77 63.21 -40.04
N ARG A 10 -5.76 63.43 -39.23
CA ARG A 10 -6.38 62.52 -38.28
C ARG A 10 -6.95 61.31 -39.01
N HIS A 11 -6.94 60.17 -38.34
CA HIS A 11 -8.05 59.17 -38.19
C HIS A 11 -7.50 58.06 -37.29
N ASN A 12 -7.90 58.06 -36.07
CA ASN A 12 -9.04 57.41 -35.45
C ASN A 12 -9.29 55.99 -35.94
N ARG A 13 -9.11 55.03 -35.03
CA ARG A 13 -10.09 54.03 -34.56
C ARG A 13 -9.38 52.84 -33.99
N ARG A 14 -9.43 52.75 -32.67
CA ARG A 14 -10.22 51.68 -31.98
C ARG A 14 -9.91 50.29 -32.47
N GLY A 15 -9.10 49.61 -31.70
CA GLY A 15 -8.94 48.17 -31.74
C GLY A 15 -8.52 47.69 -30.34
N PHE A 16 -9.40 47.83 -29.40
CA PHE A 16 -9.30 47.29 -28.03
C PHE A 16 -9.60 45.80 -28.15
N LEU A 17 -8.60 44.98 -28.37
CA LEU A 17 -8.70 43.52 -28.23
C LEU A 17 -8.21 43.20 -26.82
N GLY A 18 -9.19 43.10 -25.92
CA GLY A 18 -9.00 42.55 -24.58
C GLY A 18 -8.62 41.07 -24.71
N LEU A 19 -7.39 40.72 -24.40
CA LEU A 19 -7.02 39.36 -24.06
C LEU A 19 -7.62 39.06 -22.69
N ILE A 20 -8.75 38.33 -22.70
CA ILE A 20 -9.25 37.66 -21.51
C ILE A 20 -8.30 36.51 -21.26
N GLY A 21 -7.32 36.73 -20.40
CA GLY A 21 -6.50 35.70 -19.83
C GLY A 21 -7.39 34.85 -18.90
N ALA A 22 -7.92 33.74 -19.43
CA ALA A 22 -8.53 32.72 -18.60
C ALA A 22 -7.42 32.11 -17.73
N GLY A 23 -7.23 32.69 -16.54
CA GLY A 23 -6.42 32.08 -15.49
C GLY A 23 -7.06 30.75 -15.12
N LEU A 24 -6.51 29.65 -15.60
CA LEU A 24 -6.72 28.33 -15.04
C LEU A 24 -6.20 28.38 -13.60
N ALA A 25 -7.09 28.69 -12.65
CA ALA A 25 -6.85 28.43 -11.24
C ALA A 25 -6.71 26.89 -11.12
N LEU A 26 -5.48 26.40 -11.13
CA LEU A 26 -5.15 25.07 -10.62
C LEU A 26 -5.60 25.07 -9.15
N VAL A 27 -6.79 24.56 -8.91
CA VAL A 27 -7.24 24.20 -7.58
C VAL A 27 -6.29 23.06 -7.16
N ALA A 28 -5.21 23.41 -6.45
CA ALA A 28 -4.40 22.41 -5.77
C ALA A 28 -5.34 21.71 -4.80
N GLN A 29 -5.74 20.50 -5.14
CA GLN A 29 -6.42 19.60 -4.20
C GLN A 29 -5.47 19.46 -3.01
N PRO A 30 -5.93 19.67 -1.79
CA PRO A 30 -5.10 19.36 -0.63
C PRO A 30 -4.68 17.89 -0.79
N ALA A 31 -3.39 17.65 -0.96
CA ALA A 31 -2.86 16.31 -0.78
C ALA A 31 -3.16 15.97 0.68
N TRP A 32 -4.13 15.10 0.90
CA TRP A 32 -4.47 14.60 2.23
C TRP A 32 -3.22 13.84 2.68
N ALA A 33 -2.42 14.48 3.50
CA ALA A 33 -1.29 13.85 4.13
C ALA A 33 -1.88 12.85 5.14
N LEU A 34 -1.39 11.62 5.12
CA LEU A 34 -1.77 10.59 6.08
C LEU A 34 -1.67 11.16 7.50
N ASP A 35 -2.72 11.04 8.28
CA ASP A 35 -2.77 11.38 9.68
C ASP A 35 -3.13 10.16 10.55
N THR A 36 -3.28 10.39 11.85
CA THR A 36 -3.58 9.34 12.83
C THR A 36 -4.95 8.71 12.59
N ASP A 37 -5.94 9.52 12.26
CA ASP A 37 -7.32 9.07 12.07
C ASP A 37 -7.48 8.32 10.74
N GLU A 38 -6.82 8.78 9.69
CA GLU A 38 -6.78 8.09 8.39
C GLU A 38 -6.04 6.75 8.49
N ALA A 39 -4.91 6.70 9.23
CA ALA A 39 -4.19 5.45 9.46
C ALA A 39 -5.06 4.45 10.23
N ARG A 40 -5.78 4.90 11.26
CA ARG A 40 -6.74 4.10 12.02
C ARG A 40 -7.86 3.57 11.13
N ALA A 41 -8.54 4.47 10.40
CA ALA A 41 -9.65 4.13 9.52
C ALA A 41 -9.26 3.11 8.43
N LEU A 42 -8.02 3.20 7.90
CA LEU A 42 -7.50 2.23 6.94
C LEU A 42 -7.43 0.82 7.54
N ILE A 43 -6.95 0.68 8.78
CA ILE A 43 -6.86 -0.63 9.44
C ILE A 43 -8.24 -1.14 9.81
N GLU A 44 -9.13 -0.30 10.37
CA GLU A 44 -10.52 -0.67 10.68
C GLU A 44 -11.21 -1.22 9.43
N LYS A 45 -11.14 -0.50 8.31
CA LYS A 45 -11.73 -0.93 7.04
C LYS A 45 -11.12 -2.24 6.51
N SER A 46 -9.80 -2.41 6.65
CA SER A 46 -9.13 -3.66 6.26
C SER A 46 -9.64 -4.84 7.10
N LEU A 47 -9.81 -4.64 8.41
CA LEU A 47 -10.33 -5.65 9.32
C LEU A 47 -11.79 -6.00 9.02
N ASP A 48 -12.64 -5.03 8.71
CA ASP A 48 -14.04 -5.25 8.32
C ASP A 48 -14.16 -6.15 7.08
N GLU A 49 -13.30 -5.91 6.07
CA GLU A 49 -13.25 -6.77 4.89
C GLU A 49 -12.76 -8.18 5.23
N VAL A 50 -11.74 -8.31 6.10
CA VAL A 50 -11.26 -9.61 6.59
C VAL A 50 -12.39 -10.36 7.30
N TYR A 51 -13.13 -9.71 8.18
CA TYR A 51 -14.28 -10.32 8.87
C TYR A 51 -15.39 -10.75 7.91
N THR A 52 -15.69 -9.93 6.91
CA THR A 52 -16.65 -10.28 5.86
C THR A 52 -16.25 -11.58 5.17
N VAL A 53 -14.97 -11.75 4.84
CA VAL A 53 -14.46 -12.96 4.19
C VAL A 53 -14.49 -14.17 5.14
N ILE A 54 -14.02 -14.00 6.38
CA ILE A 54 -13.99 -15.09 7.39
C ILE A 54 -15.40 -15.64 7.66
N ASN A 55 -16.40 -14.76 7.74
CA ASN A 55 -17.77 -15.11 8.06
C ASN A 55 -18.65 -15.43 6.82
N SER A 56 -18.06 -15.39 5.61
CA SER A 56 -18.80 -15.60 4.36
C SER A 56 -19.26 -17.04 4.13
N GLY A 57 -18.69 -18.01 4.84
CA GLY A 57 -18.93 -19.44 4.59
C GLY A 57 -18.37 -19.96 3.26
N GLN A 58 -17.57 -19.17 2.55
CA GLN A 58 -16.97 -19.55 1.27
C GLN A 58 -15.99 -20.73 1.41
N PRO A 59 -15.81 -21.53 0.34
CA PRO A 59 -14.76 -22.54 0.30
C PRO A 59 -13.36 -21.93 0.50
N PRO A 60 -12.41 -22.66 1.12
CA PRO A 60 -11.07 -22.14 1.44
C PRO A 60 -10.34 -21.48 0.25
N ALA A 61 -10.43 -22.07 -0.93
CA ALA A 61 -9.79 -21.51 -2.12
C ALA A 61 -10.32 -20.10 -2.52
N GLN A 62 -11.61 -19.84 -2.30
CA GLN A 62 -12.21 -18.52 -2.54
C GLN A 62 -11.81 -17.54 -1.45
N MET A 63 -11.79 -17.98 -0.19
CA MET A 63 -11.32 -17.17 0.93
C MET A 63 -9.86 -16.74 0.73
N PHE A 64 -8.97 -17.63 0.28
CA PHE A 64 -7.56 -17.29 0.03
C PHE A 64 -7.40 -16.21 -1.05
N LYS A 65 -8.17 -16.31 -2.14
CA LYS A 65 -8.22 -15.27 -3.17
C LYS A 65 -8.75 -13.93 -2.64
N ALA A 66 -9.76 -13.99 -1.79
CA ALA A 66 -10.31 -12.78 -1.16
C ALA A 66 -9.28 -12.13 -0.22
N PHE A 67 -8.55 -12.90 0.60
CA PHE A 67 -7.46 -12.37 1.43
C PHE A 67 -6.30 -11.82 0.60
N GLU A 68 -5.94 -12.47 -0.50
CA GLU A 68 -4.96 -11.95 -1.45
C GLU A 68 -5.39 -10.58 -2.00
N ALA A 69 -6.66 -10.42 -2.35
CA ALA A 69 -7.21 -9.16 -2.84
C ALA A 69 -7.23 -8.06 -1.75
N ILE A 70 -7.56 -8.40 -0.50
CA ILE A 70 -7.50 -7.50 0.66
C ILE A 70 -6.04 -7.07 0.89
N PHE A 71 -5.11 -8.01 0.92
CA PHE A 71 -3.68 -7.74 1.06
C PHE A 71 -3.19 -6.79 -0.05
N ALA A 72 -3.54 -7.05 -1.31
CA ALA A 72 -3.17 -6.19 -2.43
C ALA A 72 -3.73 -4.76 -2.32
N ARG A 73 -4.90 -4.61 -1.71
CA ARG A 73 -5.60 -3.31 -1.57
C ARG A 73 -5.04 -2.47 -0.44
N TYR A 74 -4.80 -3.06 0.73
CA TYR A 74 -4.47 -2.35 1.96
C TYR A 74 -3.00 -2.39 2.34
N ALA A 75 -2.24 -3.39 1.86
CA ALA A 75 -0.80 -3.50 2.09
C ALA A 75 0.01 -2.81 0.99
N ASP A 76 1.17 -2.29 1.36
CA ASP A 76 2.19 -1.87 0.40
C ASP A 76 2.99 -3.09 -0.07
N VAL A 77 2.37 -3.85 -0.97
CA VAL A 77 2.94 -5.11 -1.46
C VAL A 77 4.31 -4.90 -2.11
N ASP A 78 4.54 -3.76 -2.75
CA ASP A 78 5.85 -3.47 -3.38
C ASP A 78 6.94 -3.31 -2.32
N ILE A 79 6.70 -2.52 -1.28
CA ILE A 79 7.64 -2.34 -0.16
C ILE A 79 7.86 -3.65 0.58
N ILE A 80 6.79 -4.40 0.89
CA ILE A 80 6.87 -5.67 1.61
C ILE A 80 7.66 -6.70 0.81
N ALA A 81 7.33 -6.90 -0.47
CA ALA A 81 8.00 -7.85 -1.34
C ALA A 81 9.50 -7.51 -1.53
N ARG A 82 9.84 -6.22 -1.74
CA ARG A 82 11.24 -5.77 -1.81
C ARG A 82 12.00 -6.04 -0.52
N SER A 83 11.39 -5.75 0.62
CA SER A 83 11.99 -5.98 1.93
C SER A 83 12.20 -7.46 2.20
N ALA A 84 11.23 -8.31 1.83
CA ALA A 84 11.32 -9.75 1.99
C ALA A 84 12.41 -10.37 1.09
N LEU A 85 12.52 -9.93 -0.18
CA LEU A 85 13.57 -10.39 -1.09
C LEU A 85 14.95 -9.85 -0.71
N GLY A 86 14.99 -8.72 0.02
CA GLY A 86 16.22 -8.11 0.52
C GLY A 86 17.14 -7.60 -0.59
N PRO A 87 18.48 -7.77 -0.46
CA PRO A 87 19.44 -7.29 -1.45
C PRO A 87 19.22 -7.84 -2.87
N ALA A 88 18.67 -9.05 -2.99
CA ALA A 88 18.40 -9.70 -4.27
C ALA A 88 17.33 -8.94 -5.10
N ALA A 89 16.50 -8.12 -4.48
CA ALA A 89 15.52 -7.28 -5.18
C ALA A 89 16.17 -6.34 -6.22
N ARG A 90 17.42 -5.90 -5.99
CA ARG A 90 18.15 -5.06 -6.93
C ARG A 90 18.65 -5.84 -8.15
N GLN A 91 18.83 -7.17 -8.01
CA GLN A 91 19.35 -8.04 -9.05
C GLN A 91 18.24 -8.63 -9.93
N ALA A 92 16.99 -8.60 -9.45
CA ALA A 92 15.85 -9.20 -10.14
C ALA A 92 15.51 -8.53 -11.49
N GLY A 93 15.92 -7.27 -11.70
CA GLY A 93 15.42 -6.46 -12.80
C GLY A 93 13.91 -6.17 -12.68
N ALA A 94 13.37 -5.34 -13.54
CA ALA A 94 11.96 -4.91 -13.42
C ALA A 94 10.98 -6.08 -13.65
N ALA A 95 11.20 -6.86 -14.72
CA ALA A 95 10.31 -7.98 -15.07
C ALA A 95 10.40 -9.13 -14.04
N GLY A 96 11.63 -9.49 -13.60
CA GLY A 96 11.83 -10.53 -12.59
C GLY A 96 11.24 -10.14 -11.24
N PHE A 97 11.39 -8.89 -10.83
CA PHE A 97 10.76 -8.41 -9.59
C PHE A 97 9.23 -8.39 -9.69
N ALA A 98 8.66 -8.01 -10.84
CA ALA A 98 7.21 -8.01 -11.03
C ALA A 98 6.64 -9.45 -10.91
N ALA A 99 7.28 -10.43 -11.53
CA ALA A 99 6.88 -11.83 -11.43
C ALA A 99 6.99 -12.36 -9.99
N TYR A 100 8.12 -12.08 -9.31
CA TYR A 100 8.32 -12.43 -7.91
C TYR A 100 7.24 -11.79 -7.01
N LYS A 101 6.97 -10.49 -7.15
CA LYS A 101 5.97 -9.78 -6.35
C LYS A 101 4.58 -10.41 -6.49
N GLN A 102 4.18 -10.77 -7.70
CA GLN A 102 2.90 -11.44 -7.94
C GLN A 102 2.84 -12.82 -7.24
N ALA A 103 3.89 -13.63 -7.36
CA ALA A 103 3.98 -14.92 -6.69
C ALA A 103 4.01 -14.79 -5.17
N PHE A 104 4.74 -13.80 -4.64
CA PHE A 104 4.81 -13.46 -3.22
C PHE A 104 3.43 -13.05 -2.67
N GLN A 105 2.68 -12.22 -3.39
CA GLN A 105 1.33 -11.82 -3.01
C GLN A 105 0.40 -13.03 -2.84
N GLY A 106 0.39 -13.94 -3.81
CA GLY A 106 -0.38 -15.19 -3.74
C GLY A 106 0.08 -16.10 -2.60
N TYR A 107 1.40 -16.22 -2.39
CA TYR A 107 1.98 -16.96 -1.26
C TYR A 107 1.50 -16.42 0.09
N ILE A 108 1.56 -15.09 0.30
CA ILE A 108 1.08 -14.45 1.52
C ILE A 108 -0.42 -14.71 1.71
N GLY A 109 -1.23 -14.56 0.65
CA GLY A 109 -2.67 -14.83 0.70
C GLY A 109 -2.99 -16.27 1.15
N ARG A 110 -2.26 -17.28 0.65
CA ARG A 110 -2.44 -18.68 1.04
C ARG A 110 -1.92 -18.95 2.46
N LYS A 111 -0.71 -18.50 2.77
CA LYS A 111 -0.05 -18.73 4.06
C LYS A 111 -0.87 -18.17 5.22
N TYR A 112 -1.29 -16.91 5.11
CA TYR A 112 -2.06 -16.26 6.17
C TYR A 112 -3.55 -16.58 6.07
N GLY A 113 -4.09 -16.82 4.88
CA GLY A 113 -5.47 -17.23 4.70
C GLY A 113 -5.81 -18.53 5.44
N LYS A 114 -4.87 -19.48 5.54
CA LYS A 114 -5.04 -20.68 6.37
C LYS A 114 -5.17 -20.35 7.85
N ARG A 115 -4.38 -19.37 8.34
CA ARG A 115 -4.42 -18.92 9.75
C ARG A 115 -5.66 -18.12 10.08
N PHE A 116 -6.19 -17.33 9.14
CA PHE A 116 -7.41 -16.56 9.38
C PHE A 116 -8.63 -17.41 9.73
N ARG A 117 -8.65 -18.70 9.38
CA ARG A 117 -9.70 -19.61 9.83
C ARG A 117 -9.75 -19.79 11.36
N GLU A 118 -8.61 -19.58 12.04
CA GLU A 118 -8.54 -19.60 13.51
C GLU A 118 -9.21 -18.38 14.13
N PHE A 119 -9.46 -17.33 13.32
CA PHE A 119 -10.12 -16.09 13.72
C PHE A 119 -11.64 -16.13 13.53
N ILE A 120 -12.23 -17.26 13.09
CA ILE A 120 -13.69 -17.39 12.98
C ILE A 120 -14.32 -17.24 14.38
N GLY A 121 -15.19 -16.22 14.54
CA GLY A 121 -15.82 -15.89 15.81
C GLY A 121 -14.90 -15.18 16.81
N SER A 122 -13.79 -14.60 16.34
CA SER A 122 -12.92 -13.70 17.10
C SER A 122 -13.28 -12.25 16.80
N GLU A 123 -12.74 -11.34 17.61
CA GLU A 123 -12.86 -9.89 17.44
C GLU A 123 -11.47 -9.27 17.45
N ILE A 124 -11.23 -8.26 16.59
CA ILE A 124 -10.02 -7.43 16.64
C ILE A 124 -10.47 -5.99 16.81
N GLU A 125 -10.12 -5.40 17.93
CA GLU A 125 -10.46 -4.02 18.28
C GLU A 125 -9.26 -3.12 18.02
N VAL A 126 -9.46 -2.03 17.26
CA VAL A 126 -8.43 -0.99 17.11
C VAL A 126 -8.46 -0.09 18.33
N THR A 127 -7.39 -0.15 19.13
CA THR A 127 -7.31 0.51 20.43
C THR A 127 -6.63 1.88 20.38
N GLY A 128 -5.83 2.16 19.33
CA GLY A 128 -5.16 3.45 19.20
C GLY A 128 -4.37 3.60 17.91
N ALA A 129 -3.91 4.84 17.69
CA ALA A 129 -2.97 5.16 16.61
C ALA A 129 -2.06 6.30 17.07
N ARG A 130 -0.80 6.31 16.63
CA ARG A 130 0.21 7.31 16.99
C ARG A 130 1.22 7.55 15.87
N PRO A 131 1.74 8.77 15.70
CA PRO A 131 2.82 9.03 14.75
C PRO A 131 4.13 8.43 15.26
N VAL A 132 4.94 7.88 14.33
CA VAL A 132 6.28 7.35 14.58
C VAL A 132 7.21 7.85 13.48
N LYS A 133 8.00 8.88 13.74
CA LYS A 133 8.97 9.49 12.79
C LYS A 133 8.49 9.58 11.33
N SER A 134 8.34 8.46 10.64
CA SER A 134 8.08 8.39 9.21
C SER A 134 6.90 7.49 8.81
N PHE A 135 6.10 7.06 9.78
CA PHE A 135 4.90 6.25 9.59
C PHE A 135 3.96 6.42 10.79
N TYR A 136 2.80 5.79 10.75
CA TYR A 136 1.85 5.72 11.85
C TYR A 136 1.78 4.29 12.37
N ALA A 137 1.84 4.13 13.69
CA ALA A 137 1.60 2.85 14.35
C ALA A 137 0.14 2.82 14.82
N VAL A 138 -0.63 1.88 14.31
CA VAL A 138 -2.00 1.60 14.74
C VAL A 138 -1.97 0.36 15.61
N THR A 139 -2.51 0.44 16.81
CA THR A 139 -2.57 -0.67 17.77
C THR A 139 -3.95 -1.30 17.77
N SER A 140 -4.00 -2.61 17.88
CA SER A 140 -5.23 -3.38 18.04
C SER A 140 -5.01 -4.57 18.97
N VAL A 141 -6.11 -5.09 19.51
CA VAL A 141 -6.13 -6.31 20.32
C VAL A 141 -7.03 -7.32 19.65
N ALA A 142 -6.51 -8.52 19.43
CA ALA A 142 -7.27 -9.64 18.90
C ALA A 142 -7.73 -10.57 20.03
N TYR A 143 -9.03 -10.77 20.12
CA TYR A 143 -9.69 -11.65 21.09
C TYR A 143 -10.05 -12.97 20.42
N LEU A 144 -9.15 -13.96 20.50
CA LEU A 144 -9.39 -15.28 19.92
C LEU A 144 -10.06 -16.21 20.95
N LYS A 145 -11.03 -16.99 20.47
CA LYS A 145 -11.74 -17.91 21.32
C LYS A 145 -10.80 -18.93 21.99
N GLY A 146 -10.80 -18.96 23.31
CA GLY A 146 -9.98 -19.88 24.10
C GLY A 146 -8.50 -19.55 24.19
N ARG A 147 -8.08 -18.34 23.81
CA ARG A 147 -6.71 -17.83 23.94
C ARG A 147 -6.71 -16.50 24.70
N SER A 148 -5.55 -16.13 25.24
CA SER A 148 -5.34 -14.78 25.78
C SER A 148 -5.46 -13.74 24.66
N PRO A 149 -5.91 -12.51 24.97
CA PRO A 149 -5.90 -11.42 24.02
C PRO A 149 -4.49 -11.23 23.47
N MET A 150 -4.39 -10.92 22.18
CA MET A 150 -3.13 -10.82 21.44
C MET A 150 -2.95 -9.40 20.91
N GLU A 151 -1.82 -8.78 21.20
CA GLU A 151 -1.49 -7.44 20.71
C GLU A 151 -1.02 -7.48 19.25
N VAL A 152 -1.55 -6.55 18.46
CA VAL A 152 -1.16 -6.35 17.05
C VAL A 152 -0.88 -4.88 16.80
N GLU A 153 0.29 -4.55 16.27
CA GLU A 153 0.65 -3.20 15.82
C GLU A 153 0.84 -3.19 14.30
N TRP A 154 0.18 -2.26 13.63
CA TRP A 154 0.22 -2.05 12.19
C TRP A 154 1.03 -0.81 11.85
N HIS A 155 1.98 -0.91 10.94
CA HIS A 155 2.75 0.23 10.47
C HIS A 155 2.18 0.74 9.14
N VAL A 156 1.61 1.94 9.15
CA VAL A 156 0.94 2.58 8.01
C VAL A 156 1.75 3.76 7.50
N SER A 157 1.90 3.89 6.19
CA SER A 157 2.62 4.99 5.55
C SER A 157 1.98 5.32 4.19
N ASP A 158 2.14 6.57 3.75
CA ASP A 158 1.73 7.10 2.44
C ASP A 158 2.91 7.30 1.47
N LYS A 159 4.11 6.89 1.84
CA LYS A 159 5.35 7.13 1.07
C LYS A 159 5.35 6.55 -0.35
N SER A 160 4.53 5.56 -0.62
CA SER A 160 4.34 5.00 -1.97
C SER A 160 3.28 5.75 -2.79
N GLY A 161 2.76 6.88 -2.28
CA GLY A 161 1.72 7.69 -2.92
C GLY A 161 0.30 7.27 -2.55
N GLN A 162 0.13 6.27 -1.71
CA GLN A 162 -1.15 5.82 -1.16
C GLN A 162 -0.96 5.37 0.28
N SER A 163 -1.94 5.65 1.13
CA SER A 163 -1.96 5.18 2.52
C SER A 163 -2.12 3.66 2.54
N ARG A 164 -1.10 2.95 3.04
CA ARG A 164 -1.06 1.48 3.11
C ARG A 164 -0.26 1.01 4.31
N TYR A 165 -0.61 -0.15 4.86
CA TYR A 165 0.28 -0.77 5.84
C TYR A 165 1.42 -1.52 5.15
N PHE A 166 2.62 -1.48 5.76
CA PHE A 166 3.81 -2.14 5.22
C PHE A 166 4.46 -3.12 6.19
N ASN A 167 3.98 -3.19 7.43
CA ASN A 167 4.45 -4.15 8.43
C ASN A 167 3.37 -4.41 9.47
N ILE A 168 3.42 -5.57 10.08
CA ILE A 168 2.58 -5.97 11.22
C ILE A 168 3.49 -6.56 12.28
N ILE A 169 3.28 -6.18 13.54
CA ILE A 169 3.94 -6.78 14.70
C ILE A 169 2.87 -7.50 15.51
N ILE A 170 3.04 -8.77 15.77
CA ILE A 170 2.09 -9.61 16.51
C ILE A 170 2.82 -10.15 17.73
N GLU A 171 2.35 -9.82 18.94
CA GLU A 171 3.01 -10.24 20.19
C GLU A 171 4.53 -9.94 20.18
N GLY A 172 4.92 -8.76 19.69
CA GLY A 172 6.32 -8.36 19.56
C GLY A 172 7.08 -8.99 18.38
N VAL A 173 6.49 -9.94 17.66
CA VAL A 173 7.11 -10.58 16.49
C VAL A 173 6.88 -9.72 15.25
N ASN A 174 7.98 -9.23 14.66
CA ASN A 174 7.94 -8.45 13.42
C ASN A 174 7.72 -9.36 12.20
N MET A 175 6.54 -9.29 11.60
CA MET A 175 6.16 -10.18 10.50
C MET A 175 6.97 -9.93 9.23
N LEU A 176 7.33 -8.67 8.93
CA LEU A 176 8.18 -8.36 7.78
C LEU A 176 9.58 -8.95 7.93
N ALA A 177 10.15 -8.91 9.14
CA ALA A 177 11.43 -9.54 9.43
C ALA A 177 11.36 -11.07 9.32
N SER A 178 10.25 -11.67 9.78
CA SER A 178 10.00 -13.12 9.66
C SER A 178 9.89 -13.54 8.20
N GLU A 179 9.13 -12.81 7.40
CA GLU A 179 9.01 -13.09 5.96
C GLU A 179 10.36 -12.92 5.23
N ARG A 180 11.14 -11.91 5.59
CA ARG A 180 12.48 -11.72 5.04
C ARG A 180 13.40 -12.90 5.34
N ALA A 181 13.37 -13.43 6.55
CA ALA A 181 14.16 -14.59 6.93
C ALA A 181 13.72 -15.84 6.14
N GLU A 182 12.42 -16.07 6.00
CA GLU A 182 11.87 -17.22 5.28
C GLU A 182 12.15 -17.16 3.78
N ILE A 183 11.87 -16.03 3.13
CA ILE A 183 12.16 -15.81 1.70
C ILE A 183 13.67 -15.93 1.44
N GLY A 184 14.49 -15.36 2.34
CA GLY A 184 15.94 -15.47 2.25
C GLY A 184 16.42 -16.92 2.32
N ALA A 185 15.85 -17.74 3.20
CA ALA A 185 16.15 -19.16 3.30
C ALA A 185 15.68 -19.93 2.04
N MET A 186 14.50 -19.61 1.50
CA MET A 186 14.02 -20.19 0.24
C MET A 186 14.95 -19.85 -0.93
N LEU A 187 15.34 -18.58 -1.05
CA LEU A 187 16.27 -18.11 -2.10
C LEU A 187 17.65 -18.80 -1.99
N ALA A 188 18.17 -18.96 -0.77
CA ALA A 188 19.44 -19.63 -0.54
C ALA A 188 19.40 -21.11 -1.00
N ARG A 189 18.29 -21.84 -0.76
CA ARG A 189 18.09 -23.20 -1.29
C ARG A 189 18.12 -23.25 -2.82
N ARG A 190 17.73 -22.17 -3.48
CA ARG A 190 17.79 -22.00 -4.94
C ARG A 190 19.08 -21.31 -5.41
N LYS A 191 20.11 -21.22 -4.56
CA LYS A 191 21.43 -20.63 -4.88
C LYS A 191 21.34 -19.20 -5.41
N GLY A 192 20.33 -18.42 -4.97
CA GLY A 192 20.10 -17.05 -5.41
C GLY A 192 19.26 -16.92 -6.70
N ASP A 193 18.76 -18.02 -7.25
CA ASP A 193 17.90 -17.99 -8.45
C ASP A 193 16.47 -17.49 -8.08
N ILE A 194 16.18 -16.24 -8.46
CA ILE A 194 14.90 -15.59 -8.18
C ILE A 194 13.77 -16.20 -9.01
N ALA A 195 14.03 -16.70 -10.22
CA ALA A 195 13.01 -17.32 -11.05
C ALA A 195 12.56 -18.66 -10.43
N ALA A 196 13.52 -19.48 -9.95
CA ALA A 196 13.23 -20.70 -9.22
C ALA A 196 12.48 -20.43 -7.89
N LEU A 197 12.89 -19.39 -7.12
CA LEU A 197 12.14 -18.93 -5.95
C LEU A 197 10.70 -18.54 -6.31
N THR A 198 10.52 -17.81 -7.40
CA THR A 198 9.18 -17.39 -7.88
C THR A 198 8.28 -18.59 -8.15
N ALA A 199 8.81 -19.62 -8.81
CA ALA A 199 8.09 -20.87 -9.07
C ALA A 199 7.72 -21.60 -7.76
N ASP A 200 8.64 -21.63 -6.79
CA ASP A 200 8.36 -22.22 -5.46
C ASP A 200 7.22 -21.49 -4.74
N LEU A 201 7.23 -20.15 -4.77
CA LEU A 201 6.20 -19.32 -4.12
C LEU A 201 4.81 -19.51 -4.74
N GLN A 202 4.72 -19.84 -6.03
CA GLN A 202 3.42 -20.12 -6.66
C GLN A 202 2.75 -21.39 -6.10
N GLN A 203 3.53 -22.32 -5.56
CA GLN A 203 3.04 -23.60 -5.02
C GLN A 203 3.01 -23.61 -3.48
N ALA A 204 3.82 -22.77 -2.84
CA ALA A 204 3.91 -22.68 -1.38
C ALA A 204 2.74 -21.87 -0.78
N GLY A 205 2.52 -22.04 0.55
CA GLY A 205 1.55 -21.30 1.34
C GLY A 205 0.33 -22.10 1.76
#